data_2aa1e398c5fb6cd2dcb5c120c22b2b53
#
_entry.id   2aa1e398c5fb6cd2dcb5c120c22b2b53
#
_cell.length_a   1.000
_cell.length_b   1.000
_cell.length_c   1.000
_cell.angle_alpha   90.00
_cell.angle_beta   90.00
_cell.angle_gamma   90.00
#
_symmetry.space_group_name_H-M   'P 1'
#
loop_
_entity.id
_entity.type
_entity.pdbx_description
1 polymer ?
#
loop_
_entity_poly.entity_id
_entity_poly.type
_entity_poly.pdbx_seq_one_letter_code
_entity_poly.pdbx_strand_id
1 'polypeptide(L)'
;VQTCALPICAKGQNARTGGGVRPGFEGGQMPLYRRLPKRGFKNIFAKEYSEVNVEQLNRFEDNAVVDPVALVEAGILKNVLDGVRVLGSGELSKALTVRAQGFTKGAQQKIEAAGGKVEVI
;
A
#
# COMPACT_ATOMS: atom_id res chain seq x y z
N VAL A 1 2.83 30.71 -11.06
CA VAL A 1 1.41 31.06 -11.22
C VAL A 1 1.27 32.18 -12.21
N GLN A 2 0.35 32.01 -13.12
CA GLN A 2 0.08 32.99 -14.14
C GLN A 2 -0.86 34.04 -13.60
N THR A 3 -0.34 35.18 -13.20
CA THR A 3 -1.15 36.27 -12.69
C THR A 3 -2.11 36.82 -13.74
N CYS A 4 -1.75 36.71 -15.01
CA CYS A 4 -2.60 37.14 -16.12
C CYS A 4 -3.73 36.15 -16.44
N ALA A 5 -3.77 35.00 -15.80
CA ALA A 5 -4.87 34.05 -15.95
C ALA A 5 -6.18 34.52 -15.32
N LEU A 6 -6.13 35.53 -14.49
CA LEU A 6 -7.30 36.12 -13.84
C LEU A 6 -7.61 37.49 -14.42
N PRO A 7 -8.26 38.39 -13.72
CA PRO A 7 -8.82 39.63 -14.30
C PRO A 7 -7.82 40.48 -15.08
N ILE A 8 -6.54 40.24 -14.93
CA ILE A 8 -5.53 40.98 -15.69
C ILE A 8 -5.59 40.67 -17.18
N CYS A 9 -5.96 39.44 -17.55
CA CYS A 9 -6.06 38.97 -18.94
C CYS A 9 -7.48 39.10 -19.47
N ALA A 10 -7.94 40.32 -19.69
CA ALA A 10 -9.27 40.57 -20.19
C ALA A 10 -9.49 40.18 -21.66
N LYS A 11 -8.43 39.94 -22.41
CA LYS A 11 -8.49 39.62 -23.85
C LYS A 11 -7.91 38.25 -24.19
N GLY A 12 -7.74 37.37 -23.20
CA GLY A 12 -7.27 36.01 -23.45
C GLY A 12 -8.35 35.09 -23.97
N GLN A 13 -7.98 33.89 -24.34
CA GLN A 13 -8.90 32.86 -24.86
C GLN A 13 -10.03 32.56 -23.88
N ASN A 14 -9.75 32.59 -22.58
CA ASN A 14 -10.72 32.30 -21.52
C ASN A 14 -11.57 33.52 -21.14
N ALA A 15 -11.34 34.66 -21.75
CA ALA A 15 -12.01 35.92 -21.39
C ALA A 15 -13.41 36.06 -22.02
N ARG A 16 -13.78 35.20 -22.94
CA ARG A 16 -15.03 35.27 -23.67
C ARG A 16 -16.05 34.27 -23.15
N THR A 17 -17.34 34.63 -23.32
CA THR A 17 -18.44 33.72 -23.03
C THR A 17 -18.31 32.46 -23.89
N GLY A 18 -18.39 31.30 -23.30
CA GLY A 18 -18.19 30.04 -24.02
C GLY A 18 -16.75 29.75 -24.39
N GLY A 19 -15.81 30.63 -23.97
CA GLY A 19 -14.38 30.43 -24.15
C GLY A 19 -13.86 29.28 -23.29
N GLY A 20 -12.61 28.96 -23.53
CA GLY A 20 -11.93 27.88 -22.84
C GLY A 20 -11.52 26.78 -23.79
N VAL A 21 -10.74 25.88 -23.27
CA VAL A 21 -10.19 24.76 -24.01
C VAL A 21 -10.55 23.43 -23.32
N ARG A 22 -10.48 22.34 -24.08
CA ARG A 22 -10.68 21.01 -23.50
C ARG A 22 -9.64 20.72 -22.42
N PRO A 23 -9.98 19.94 -21.39
CA PRO A 23 -9.02 19.54 -20.37
C PRO A 23 -7.78 18.87 -20.99
N GLY A 24 -6.60 19.24 -20.49
CA GLY A 24 -5.33 18.69 -20.98
C GLY A 24 -4.78 19.33 -22.23
N PHE A 25 -5.48 20.29 -22.84
CA PHE A 25 -4.97 21.01 -24.02
C PHE A 25 -3.97 22.08 -23.57
N GLU A 26 -2.80 22.12 -24.20
CA GLU A 26 -1.69 23.02 -23.83
C GLU A 26 -1.33 23.97 -24.98
N GLY A 27 -2.33 24.58 -25.63
CA GLY A 27 -2.12 25.61 -26.65
C GLY A 27 -1.46 25.13 -27.93
N GLY A 28 -1.59 23.86 -28.27
CA GLY A 28 -0.95 23.26 -29.45
C GLY A 28 0.38 22.59 -29.12
N GLN A 29 0.94 22.79 -27.92
CA GLN A 29 2.06 22.01 -27.43
C GLN A 29 1.59 20.58 -27.18
N MET A 30 2.48 19.59 -27.38
CA MET A 30 2.14 18.20 -27.06
C MET A 30 1.72 18.08 -25.60
N PRO A 31 0.49 17.64 -25.30
CA PRO A 31 -0.01 17.53 -23.92
C PRO A 31 0.85 16.62 -23.06
N LEU A 32 0.83 16.82 -21.76
CA LEU A 32 1.62 16.04 -20.80
C LEU A 32 1.40 14.52 -20.96
N TYR A 33 0.16 14.10 -21.12
CA TYR A 33 -0.16 12.67 -21.29
C TYR A 33 0.46 12.05 -22.54
N ARG A 34 0.79 12.86 -23.56
CA ARG A 34 1.47 12.41 -24.79
C ARG A 34 2.99 12.56 -24.73
N ARG A 35 3.48 13.46 -23.88
CA ARG A 35 4.92 13.67 -23.68
C ARG A 35 5.55 12.57 -22.83
N LEU A 36 4.78 11.95 -21.94
CA LEU A 36 5.26 10.90 -21.07
C LEU A 36 5.43 9.60 -21.87
N PRO A 37 6.65 9.04 -21.91
CA PRO A 37 6.86 7.77 -22.59
C PRO A 37 6.22 6.63 -21.84
N LYS A 38 5.90 5.58 -22.53
CA LYS A 38 5.56 4.31 -21.92
C LYS A 38 6.78 3.79 -21.18
N ARG A 39 6.60 3.31 -19.97
CA ARG A 39 7.70 2.87 -19.13
C ARG A 39 7.41 1.53 -18.50
N GLY A 40 8.39 0.63 -18.63
CA GLY A 40 8.32 -0.66 -17.98
C GLY A 40 7.26 -1.58 -18.55
N PHE A 41 7.05 -2.65 -17.88
CA PHE A 41 6.01 -3.65 -18.16
C PHE A 41 5.45 -4.17 -16.85
N LYS A 42 4.22 -4.65 -16.89
CA LYS A 42 3.59 -5.26 -15.73
C LYS A 42 4.06 -6.72 -15.62
N ASN A 43 4.67 -7.06 -14.50
CA ASN A 43 5.03 -8.45 -14.22
C ASN A 43 3.78 -9.22 -13.78
N ILE A 44 3.27 -10.08 -14.66
CA ILE A 44 2.07 -10.89 -14.39
C ILE A 44 2.34 -12.08 -13.46
N PHE A 45 3.60 -12.44 -13.25
CA PHE A 45 4.03 -13.51 -12.36
C PHE A 45 4.53 -12.99 -11.01
N ALA A 46 4.36 -11.70 -10.74
CA ALA A 46 4.75 -11.11 -9.47
C ALA A 46 3.98 -11.74 -8.32
N LYS A 47 4.69 -12.13 -7.27
CA LYS A 47 4.07 -12.63 -6.05
C LYS A 47 3.68 -11.45 -5.16
N GLU A 48 2.46 -11.49 -4.68
CA GLU A 48 1.95 -10.52 -3.73
C GLU A 48 1.68 -11.20 -2.40
N TYR A 49 2.18 -10.63 -1.32
CA TYR A 49 1.97 -11.13 0.03
C TYR A 49 1.02 -10.22 0.79
N SER A 50 0.14 -10.82 1.57
CA SER A 50 -0.67 -10.09 2.53
C SER A 50 0.19 -9.72 3.74
N GLU A 51 0.20 -8.45 4.10
CA GLU A 51 1.05 -7.93 5.17
C GLU A 51 0.29 -7.85 6.49
N VAL A 52 0.92 -8.28 7.57
CA VAL A 52 0.38 -8.21 8.92
C VAL A 52 1.46 -7.66 9.85
N ASN A 53 1.11 -6.67 10.66
CA ASN A 53 2.00 -6.12 11.65
C ASN A 53 1.92 -6.91 12.96
N VAL A 54 3.02 -6.99 13.70
CA VAL A 54 3.06 -7.68 14.99
C VAL A 54 2.08 -7.09 16.00
N GLU A 55 1.81 -5.81 15.93
CA GLU A 55 0.84 -5.15 16.79
C GLU A 55 -0.58 -5.69 16.61
N GLN A 56 -0.95 -6.09 15.39
CA GLN A 56 -2.24 -6.69 15.10
C GLN A 56 -2.39 -8.09 15.70
N LEU A 57 -1.29 -8.77 15.95
CA LEU A 57 -1.29 -10.09 16.56
C LEU A 57 -1.66 -10.06 18.05
N ASN A 58 -1.63 -8.89 18.70
CA ASN A 58 -2.06 -8.75 20.10
C ASN A 58 -3.56 -9.06 20.32
N ARG A 59 -4.33 -9.21 19.28
CA ARG A 59 -5.75 -9.60 19.35
C ARG A 59 -5.95 -11.06 19.72
N PHE A 60 -4.93 -11.89 19.53
CA PHE A 60 -4.99 -13.31 19.87
C PHE A 60 -4.65 -13.52 21.34
N GLU A 61 -5.07 -14.68 21.86
CA GLU A 61 -4.76 -15.08 23.22
C GLU A 61 -3.33 -15.57 23.35
N ASP A 62 -2.81 -15.57 24.58
CA ASP A 62 -1.46 -16.08 24.85
C ASP A 62 -1.35 -17.56 24.47
N ASN A 63 -0.21 -17.94 23.92
CA ASN A 63 0.10 -19.29 23.45
C ASN A 63 -0.81 -19.79 22.30
N ALA A 64 -1.54 -18.88 21.64
CA ALA A 64 -2.33 -19.24 20.48
C ALA A 64 -1.44 -19.51 19.25
N VAL A 65 -1.90 -20.39 18.40
CA VAL A 65 -1.29 -20.63 17.08
C VAL A 65 -1.96 -19.73 16.05
N VAL A 66 -1.19 -18.86 15.46
CA VAL A 66 -1.68 -17.90 14.47
C VAL A 66 -1.34 -18.39 13.08
N ASP A 67 -2.31 -18.96 12.40
CA ASP A 67 -2.22 -19.39 11.01
C ASP A 67 -2.82 -18.32 10.07
N PRO A 68 -2.52 -18.34 8.77
CA PRO A 68 -3.19 -17.45 7.81
C PRO A 68 -4.70 -17.53 7.86
N VAL A 69 -5.26 -18.71 8.10
CA VAL A 69 -6.70 -18.93 8.26
C VAL A 69 -7.23 -18.20 9.50
N ALA A 70 -6.51 -18.28 10.60
CA ALA A 70 -6.88 -17.59 11.85
C ALA A 70 -6.86 -16.05 11.65
N LEU A 71 -5.96 -15.52 10.86
CA LEU A 71 -5.90 -14.10 10.52
C LEU A 71 -7.11 -13.64 9.71
N VAL A 72 -7.57 -14.45 8.80
CA VAL A 72 -8.78 -14.17 8.01
C VAL A 72 -10.02 -14.24 8.90
N GLU A 73 -10.12 -15.25 9.75
CA GLU A 73 -11.24 -15.43 10.70
C GLU A 73 -11.33 -14.28 11.71
N ALA A 74 -10.18 -13.78 12.17
CA ALA A 74 -10.13 -12.64 13.09
C ALA A 74 -10.40 -11.29 12.41
N GLY A 75 -10.51 -11.26 11.09
CA GLY A 75 -10.76 -10.04 10.33
C GLY A 75 -9.54 -9.14 10.14
N ILE A 76 -8.35 -9.60 10.48
CA ILE A 76 -7.10 -8.85 10.29
C ILE A 76 -6.74 -8.79 8.80
N LEU A 77 -6.94 -9.88 8.09
CA LEU A 77 -6.76 -9.99 6.65
C LEU A 77 -8.10 -10.23 5.96
N LYS A 78 -8.29 -9.62 4.82
CA LYS A 78 -9.44 -9.91 3.95
C LYS A 78 -9.18 -11.14 3.09
N ASN A 79 -8.00 -11.21 2.50
CA ASN A 79 -7.57 -12.30 1.63
C ASN A 79 -6.14 -12.69 1.94
N VAL A 80 -5.86 -13.98 1.84
CA VAL A 80 -4.49 -14.49 1.75
C VAL A 80 -4.16 -14.56 0.26
N LEU A 81 -3.29 -13.69 -0.21
CA LEU A 81 -2.84 -13.66 -1.61
C LEU A 81 -1.88 -14.84 -1.87
N ASP A 82 -0.66 -14.57 -2.25
CA ASP A 82 0.36 -15.63 -2.43
C ASP A 82 0.95 -16.13 -1.10
N GLY A 83 0.61 -15.49 0.00
CA GLY A 83 1.05 -15.84 1.33
C GLY A 83 0.91 -14.69 2.30
N VAL A 84 1.30 -14.91 3.53
CA VAL A 84 1.30 -13.89 4.59
C VAL A 84 2.72 -13.55 4.98
N ARG A 85 3.00 -12.26 5.06
CA ARG A 85 4.28 -11.74 5.55
C ARG A 85 4.06 -10.92 6.80
N VAL A 86 4.76 -11.26 7.86
CA VAL A 86 4.68 -10.56 9.13
C VAL A 86 5.72 -9.46 9.19
N LEU A 87 5.27 -8.24 9.46
CA LEU A 87 6.11 -7.05 9.57
C LEU A 87 6.30 -6.65 11.02
N GLY A 88 7.44 -6.01 11.29
CA GLY A 88 7.84 -5.64 12.64
C GLY A 88 7.30 -4.33 13.18
N SER A 89 6.19 -3.80 12.64
CA SER A 89 5.60 -2.56 13.14
C SER A 89 4.82 -2.79 14.44
N GLY A 90 5.05 -1.93 15.44
CA GLY A 90 4.41 -2.03 16.74
C GLY A 90 5.15 -2.97 17.67
N GLU A 91 4.51 -3.30 18.78
CA GLU A 91 5.06 -4.20 19.79
C GLU A 91 4.12 -5.37 20.05
N LEU A 92 4.71 -6.52 20.30
CA LEU A 92 3.98 -7.73 20.67
C LEU A 92 4.18 -7.99 22.17
N SER A 93 3.09 -8.06 22.90
CA SER A 93 3.11 -8.31 24.35
C SER A 93 2.80 -9.76 24.73
N LYS A 94 2.38 -10.58 23.77
CA LYS A 94 1.91 -11.94 23.99
C LYS A 94 2.82 -12.97 23.33
N ALA A 95 2.99 -14.11 23.98
CA ALA A 95 3.70 -15.24 23.41
C ALA A 95 2.79 -15.98 22.43
N LEU A 96 3.11 -15.91 21.15
CA LEU A 96 2.32 -16.53 20.10
C LEU A 96 3.19 -17.43 19.23
N THR A 97 2.61 -18.50 18.72
CA THR A 97 3.22 -19.30 17.66
C THR A 97 2.67 -18.82 16.34
N VAL A 98 3.49 -18.12 15.56
CA VAL A 98 3.06 -17.50 14.30
C VAL A 98 3.56 -18.32 13.12
N ARG A 99 2.64 -18.75 12.28
CA ARG A 99 2.91 -19.49 11.05
C ARG A 99 2.62 -18.60 9.86
N ALA A 100 3.63 -18.33 9.06
CA ALA A 100 3.49 -17.52 7.86
C ALA A 100 4.55 -17.88 6.83
N GLN A 101 4.37 -17.39 5.61
CA GLN A 101 5.31 -17.62 4.53
C GLN A 101 6.57 -16.77 4.65
N GLY A 102 6.48 -15.63 5.30
CA GLY A 102 7.63 -14.74 5.47
C GLY A 102 7.56 -13.89 6.72
N PHE A 103 8.73 -13.55 7.23
CA PHE A 103 8.90 -12.66 8.38
C PHE A 103 10.00 -11.66 8.09
N THR A 104 9.85 -10.44 8.54
CA THR A 104 10.96 -9.49 8.58
C THR A 104 11.84 -9.78 9.80
N LYS A 105 13.09 -9.36 9.75
CA LYS A 105 14.01 -9.51 10.89
C LYS A 105 13.47 -8.88 12.16
N GLY A 106 12.88 -7.68 12.04
CA GLY A 106 12.27 -6.99 13.17
C GLY A 106 11.06 -7.72 13.74
N ALA A 107 10.21 -8.31 12.89
CA ALA A 107 9.08 -9.10 13.33
C ALA A 107 9.53 -10.36 14.08
N GLN A 108 10.50 -11.07 13.55
CA GLN A 108 11.04 -12.26 14.16
C GLN A 108 11.63 -11.96 15.55
N GLN A 109 12.44 -10.90 15.65
CA GLN A 109 13.03 -10.48 16.93
C GLN A 109 11.96 -10.13 17.97
N LYS A 110 10.92 -9.42 17.58
CA LYS A 110 9.84 -9.04 18.49
C LYS A 110 9.00 -10.22 18.96
N ILE A 111 8.73 -11.18 18.06
CA ILE A 111 8.00 -12.40 18.42
C ILE A 111 8.81 -13.26 19.38
N GLU A 112 10.10 -13.44 19.12
CA GLU A 112 11.00 -14.21 19.99
C GLU A 112 11.21 -13.52 21.33
N ALA A 113 11.35 -12.19 21.36
CA ALA A 113 11.47 -11.41 22.58
C ALA A 113 10.22 -11.51 23.48
N ALA A 114 9.04 -11.65 22.88
CA ALA A 114 7.80 -11.88 23.62
C ALA A 114 7.62 -13.33 24.09
N GLY A 115 8.56 -14.22 23.79
CA GLY A 115 8.50 -15.64 24.16
C GLY A 115 7.75 -16.52 23.15
N GLY A 116 7.42 -15.98 22.00
CA GLY A 116 6.72 -16.70 20.94
C GLY A 116 7.65 -17.53 20.05
N LYS A 117 7.06 -18.24 19.12
CA LYS A 117 7.76 -19.02 18.11
C LYS A 117 7.38 -18.56 16.72
N VAL A 118 8.32 -18.69 15.81
CA VAL A 118 8.15 -18.36 14.38
C VAL A 118 8.30 -19.64 13.58
N GLU A 119 7.30 -19.95 12.80
CA GLU A 119 7.30 -21.08 11.89
C GLU A 119 7.04 -20.60 10.45
N VAL A 120 7.94 -20.97 9.54
CA VAL A 120 7.80 -20.67 8.11
C VAL A 120 7.13 -21.86 7.42
N ILE A 121 6.06 -21.59 6.74
CA ILE A 121 5.29 -22.59 6.02
C ILE A 121 5.38 -22.45 4.51
#